data_55d9a6d32eec710b57044c11dabd18d2
#
_entry.id   55d9a6d32eec710b57044c11dabd18d2
#
_cell.length_a   1.000
_cell.length_b   1.000
_cell.length_c   1.000
_cell.angle_alpha   90.00
_cell.angle_beta   90.00
_cell.angle_gamma   90.00
#
_symmetry.space_group_name_H-M   'P 1'
#
loop_
_entity.id
_entity.type
_entity.pdbx_description
1 polymer ?
#
loop_
_entity_poly.entity_id
_entity_poly.type
_entity_poly.pdbx_seq_one_letter_code
_entity_poly.pdbx_strand_id
1 'polypeptide(L)'
;MYSNITLDDRIAEQLAIDVSLNSAIQVRFGNSNAFNVTASTLVPLMRDHEMGGVYICASVGAAERIEEFKSIGLSDEFISRIQFIDLVSSGILGGTDVEYSNIHFVDSPIMLESVLLRTLYILRMTTSVRNFVFLDSVNALAIYNDERMLAEYLHTFINTFRQREVLTVILNVPDQTPPLVLANLDLYCTDLIDRGQVLIN
;
A
#
# COMPACT_ATOMS: atom_id res chain seq x y z
N MET A 1 -16.25 -21.26 -7.44
CA MET A 1 -17.41 -20.48 -6.94
C MET A 1 -16.84 -19.13 -6.53
N TYR A 2 -16.82 -18.17 -7.45
CA TYR A 2 -16.25 -16.85 -7.20
C TYR A 2 -17.22 -16.10 -6.30
N SER A 3 -16.84 -15.85 -5.05
CA SER A 3 -17.56 -14.92 -4.20
C SER A 3 -17.45 -13.55 -4.87
N ASN A 4 -18.59 -12.95 -5.24
CA ASN A 4 -18.66 -11.57 -5.67
C ASN A 4 -18.10 -10.70 -4.55
N ILE A 5 -16.83 -10.30 -4.67
CA ILE A 5 -16.24 -9.27 -3.83
C ILE A 5 -16.88 -7.97 -4.32
N THR A 6 -17.84 -7.50 -3.56
CA THR A 6 -18.42 -6.18 -3.79
C THR A 6 -17.37 -5.18 -3.31
N LEU A 7 -16.72 -4.48 -4.25
CA LEU A 7 -15.88 -3.34 -3.92
C LEU A 7 -16.74 -2.35 -3.11
N ASP A 8 -16.16 -1.74 -2.09
CA ASP A 8 -16.86 -0.70 -1.35
C ASP A 8 -16.97 0.54 -2.26
N ASP A 9 -18.14 0.69 -2.89
CA ASP A 9 -18.41 1.76 -3.84
C ASP A 9 -18.15 3.15 -3.24
N ARG A 10 -18.27 3.29 -1.91
CA ARG A 10 -18.03 4.56 -1.22
C ARG A 10 -16.55 4.96 -1.27
N ILE A 11 -15.64 4.00 -1.08
CA ILE A 11 -14.20 4.27 -1.21
C ILE A 11 -13.88 4.66 -2.66
N ALA A 12 -14.47 3.93 -3.63
CA ALA A 12 -14.28 4.18 -5.05
C ALA A 12 -14.80 5.57 -5.46
N GLU A 13 -16.00 5.95 -5.03
CA GLU A 13 -16.59 7.26 -5.31
C GLU A 13 -15.76 8.40 -4.73
N GLN A 14 -15.18 8.23 -3.56
CA GLN A 14 -14.39 9.24 -2.89
C GLN A 14 -13.03 9.44 -3.54
N LEU A 15 -12.38 8.36 -3.96
CA LEU A 15 -11.13 8.43 -4.71
C LEU A 15 -11.33 8.94 -6.15
N ALA A 16 -12.54 8.84 -6.70
CA ALA A 16 -12.83 9.32 -8.04
C ALA A 16 -12.89 10.86 -8.15
N ILE A 17 -13.12 11.58 -7.04
CA ILE A 17 -13.43 13.01 -7.10
C ILE A 17 -12.18 13.88 -7.20
N ASP A 18 -11.14 13.65 -6.43
CA ASP A 18 -9.89 14.45 -6.54
C ASP A 18 -8.72 13.78 -5.78
N VAL A 19 -7.89 13.03 -6.47
CA VAL A 19 -6.67 12.48 -5.89
C VAL A 19 -5.47 13.31 -6.32
N SER A 20 -5.00 14.16 -5.39
CA SER A 20 -3.76 14.91 -5.61
C SER A 20 -2.53 14.01 -5.48
N LEU A 21 -1.59 14.12 -6.43
CA LEU A 21 -0.38 13.29 -6.43
C LEU A 21 0.55 13.56 -5.23
N ASN A 22 0.43 14.72 -4.59
CA ASN A 22 1.21 15.05 -3.41
C ASN A 22 0.47 14.75 -2.09
N SER A 23 -0.64 14.02 -2.16
CA SER A 23 -1.41 13.58 -0.99
C SER A 23 -0.84 12.34 -0.35
N ALA A 24 -1.12 12.19 0.95
CA ALA A 24 -0.96 10.96 1.70
C ALA A 24 -2.31 10.59 2.31
N ILE A 25 -2.84 9.44 1.92
CA ILE A 25 -4.14 8.94 2.34
C ILE A 25 -3.92 7.86 3.39
N GLN A 26 -4.44 8.07 4.59
CA GLN A 26 -4.56 7.03 5.60
C GLN A 26 -5.88 6.29 5.38
N VAL A 27 -5.82 4.96 5.25
CA VAL A 27 -7.01 4.11 5.13
C VAL A 27 -7.13 3.27 6.40
N ARG A 28 -8.11 3.59 7.23
CA ARG A 28 -8.43 2.84 8.46
C ARG A 28 -9.45 1.79 8.18
N PHE A 29 -9.18 0.58 8.63
CA PHE A 29 -10.13 -0.51 8.59
C PHE A 29 -10.16 -1.25 9.94
N GLY A 30 -11.27 -1.94 10.22
CA GLY A 30 -11.44 -2.72 11.44
C GLY A 30 -11.42 -4.22 11.13
N ASN A 31 -12.48 -4.91 11.57
CA ASN A 31 -12.66 -6.35 11.32
C ASN A 31 -13.05 -6.70 9.87
N SER A 32 -12.97 -5.74 8.96
CA SER A 32 -13.21 -5.98 7.53
C SER A 32 -12.09 -6.83 6.93
N ASN A 33 -12.39 -7.56 5.89
CA ASN A 33 -11.38 -8.23 5.11
C ASN A 33 -10.41 -7.17 4.53
N ALA A 34 -9.15 -7.21 4.96
CA ALA A 34 -8.10 -6.27 4.53
C ALA A 34 -7.96 -6.22 3.00
N PHE A 35 -8.11 -7.37 2.33
CA PHE A 35 -8.06 -7.45 0.87
C PHE A 35 -9.18 -6.64 0.20
N ASN A 36 -10.41 -6.69 0.73
CA ASN A 36 -11.52 -5.89 0.16
C ASN A 36 -11.24 -4.40 0.24
N VAL A 37 -10.70 -3.93 1.36
CA VAL A 37 -10.32 -2.51 1.53
C VAL A 37 -9.18 -2.15 0.59
N THR A 38 -8.16 -3.00 0.48
CA THR A 38 -7.05 -2.84 -0.48
C THR A 38 -7.57 -2.73 -1.91
N ALA A 39 -8.40 -3.68 -2.35
CA ALA A 39 -8.94 -3.70 -3.71
C ALA A 39 -9.84 -2.49 -3.97
N SER A 40 -10.72 -2.14 -3.02
CA SER A 40 -11.61 -0.96 -3.13
C SER A 40 -10.84 0.35 -3.21
N THR A 41 -9.62 0.40 -2.69
CA THR A 41 -8.76 1.59 -2.75
C THR A 41 -7.91 1.59 -4.02
N LEU A 42 -7.24 0.47 -4.32
CA LEU A 42 -6.25 0.40 -5.38
C LEU A 42 -6.86 0.35 -6.79
N VAL A 43 -7.95 -0.41 -6.97
CA VAL A 43 -8.57 -0.61 -8.29
C VAL A 43 -9.05 0.71 -8.90
N PRO A 44 -9.76 1.60 -8.18
CA PRO A 44 -10.14 2.90 -8.72
C PRO A 44 -8.95 3.77 -9.10
N LEU A 45 -7.90 3.82 -8.26
CA LEU A 45 -6.68 4.58 -8.56
C LEU A 45 -6.05 4.14 -9.89
N MET A 46 -6.01 2.86 -10.14
CA MET A 46 -5.41 2.31 -11.35
C MET A 46 -6.32 2.41 -12.58
N ARG A 47 -7.63 2.24 -12.40
CA ARG A 47 -8.60 2.23 -13.49
C ARG A 47 -9.01 3.64 -13.89
N ASP A 48 -9.40 4.46 -12.92
CA ASP A 48 -10.04 5.74 -13.16
C ASP A 48 -9.03 6.88 -13.25
N HIS A 49 -7.86 6.72 -12.62
CA HIS A 49 -6.76 7.68 -12.65
C HIS A 49 -5.53 7.21 -13.44
N GLU A 50 -5.60 6.04 -14.09
CA GLU A 50 -4.53 5.46 -14.91
C GLU A 50 -3.17 5.37 -14.20
N MET A 51 -3.20 5.18 -12.88
CA MET A 51 -1.99 5.13 -12.07
C MET A 51 -1.30 3.77 -12.17
N GLY A 52 0.02 3.78 -12.01
CA GLY A 52 0.84 2.63 -11.68
C GLY A 52 1.69 2.94 -10.45
N GLY A 53 2.41 1.97 -9.93
CA GLY A 53 3.24 2.28 -8.76
C GLY A 53 3.79 1.09 -8.01
N VAL A 54 4.09 1.32 -6.73
CA VAL A 54 4.70 0.34 -5.85
C VAL A 54 3.71 -0.08 -4.77
N TYR A 55 3.56 -1.39 -4.61
CA TYR A 55 2.80 -2.02 -3.53
C TYR A 55 3.77 -2.70 -2.55
N ILE A 56 3.79 -2.25 -1.31
CA ILE A 56 4.65 -2.80 -0.26
C ILE A 56 3.85 -3.83 0.54
N CYS A 57 4.21 -5.10 0.37
CA CYS A 57 3.61 -6.26 1.01
C CYS A 57 4.27 -6.48 2.37
N ALA A 58 3.66 -6.02 3.45
CA ALA A 58 4.14 -6.23 4.81
C ALA A 58 3.27 -7.21 5.61
N SER A 59 2.02 -7.44 5.19
CA SER A 59 1.06 -8.34 5.86
C SER A 59 0.94 -9.71 5.18
N VAL A 60 1.04 -9.74 3.85
CA VAL A 60 0.88 -10.92 2.99
C VAL A 60 1.97 -10.90 1.93
N GLY A 61 2.47 -12.06 1.51
CA GLY A 61 3.48 -12.16 0.45
C GLY A 61 2.96 -11.67 -0.91
N ALA A 62 3.88 -11.16 -1.74
CA ALA A 62 3.51 -10.56 -3.02
C ALA A 62 2.83 -11.53 -3.98
N ALA A 63 3.30 -12.79 -4.04
CA ALA A 63 2.69 -13.80 -4.91
C ALA A 63 1.24 -14.09 -4.49
N GLU A 64 0.97 -14.23 -3.20
CA GLU A 64 -0.38 -14.42 -2.67
C GLU A 64 -1.27 -13.21 -2.99
N ARG A 65 -0.75 -11.99 -2.83
CA ARG A 65 -1.48 -10.75 -3.17
C ARG A 65 -1.83 -10.68 -4.65
N ILE A 66 -0.94 -11.10 -5.53
CA ILE A 66 -1.20 -11.18 -6.98
C ILE A 66 -2.33 -12.18 -7.27
N GLU A 67 -2.31 -13.35 -6.66
CA GLU A 67 -3.37 -14.35 -6.85
C GLU A 67 -4.73 -13.85 -6.32
N GLU A 68 -4.76 -13.11 -5.21
CA GLU A 68 -5.96 -12.46 -4.73
C GLU A 68 -6.50 -11.44 -5.75
N PHE A 69 -5.65 -10.61 -6.36
CA PHE A 69 -6.04 -9.68 -7.41
C PHE A 69 -6.58 -10.39 -8.65
N LYS A 70 -5.97 -11.48 -9.08
CA LYS A 70 -6.48 -12.32 -10.17
C LYS A 70 -7.84 -12.92 -9.84
N SER A 71 -8.05 -13.34 -8.59
CA SER A 71 -9.30 -13.94 -8.14
C SER A 71 -10.53 -13.02 -8.28
N ILE A 72 -10.32 -11.71 -8.24
CA ILE A 72 -11.35 -10.69 -8.48
C ILE A 72 -11.42 -10.23 -9.93
N GLY A 73 -10.69 -10.86 -10.83
CA GLY A 73 -10.75 -10.63 -12.27
C GLY A 73 -9.82 -9.54 -12.81
N LEU A 74 -8.81 -9.10 -12.04
CA LEU A 74 -7.80 -8.20 -12.59
C LEU A 74 -6.91 -8.95 -13.58
N SER A 75 -6.68 -8.34 -14.75
CA SER A 75 -5.84 -8.92 -15.80
C SER A 75 -4.35 -8.83 -15.46
N ASP A 76 -3.54 -9.68 -16.08
CA ASP A 76 -2.07 -9.61 -15.96
C ASP A 76 -1.52 -8.25 -16.43
N GLU A 77 -2.14 -7.65 -17.46
CA GLU A 77 -1.78 -6.30 -17.91
C GLU A 77 -1.99 -5.26 -16.82
N PHE A 78 -3.11 -5.34 -16.09
CA PHE A 78 -3.41 -4.45 -14.99
C PHE A 78 -2.39 -4.65 -13.84
N ILE A 79 -2.12 -5.90 -13.46
CA ILE A 79 -1.20 -6.27 -12.40
C ILE A 79 0.25 -5.89 -12.75
N SER A 80 0.65 -5.95 -14.03
CA SER A 80 1.99 -5.56 -14.48
C SER A 80 2.34 -4.09 -14.24
N ARG A 81 1.34 -3.24 -14.05
CA ARG A 81 1.52 -1.81 -13.70
C ARG A 81 1.88 -1.61 -12.23
N ILE A 82 1.79 -2.66 -11.41
CA ILE A 82 2.18 -2.66 -10.00
C ILE A 82 3.53 -3.35 -9.85
N GLN A 83 4.45 -2.70 -9.17
CA GLN A 83 5.70 -3.30 -8.72
C GLN A 83 5.54 -3.67 -7.24
N PHE A 84 5.76 -4.92 -6.89
CA PHE A 84 5.58 -5.40 -5.51
C PHE A 84 6.92 -5.43 -4.78
N ILE A 85 6.96 -4.89 -3.56
CA ILE A 85 8.06 -5.08 -2.61
C ILE A 85 7.57 -6.07 -1.56
N ASP A 86 8.17 -7.26 -1.53
CA ASP A 86 7.81 -8.33 -0.62
C ASP A 86 8.71 -8.32 0.61
N LEU A 87 8.12 -8.07 1.78
CA LEU A 87 8.79 -8.07 3.08
C LEU A 87 8.51 -9.37 3.87
N VAL A 88 7.63 -10.22 3.36
CA VAL A 88 7.12 -11.40 4.06
C VAL A 88 7.87 -12.65 3.65
N SER A 89 8.06 -12.84 2.34
CA SER A 89 8.54 -14.12 1.78
C SER A 89 10.06 -14.27 1.83
N SER A 90 10.83 -13.22 2.03
CA SER A 90 12.30 -13.24 2.02
C SER A 90 12.92 -14.08 3.14
N GLY A 91 12.21 -14.30 4.24
CA GLY A 91 12.62 -15.17 5.35
C GLY A 91 12.37 -16.67 5.10
N ILE A 92 11.65 -17.02 4.05
CA ILE A 92 11.35 -18.41 3.70
C ILE A 92 12.44 -18.89 2.74
N LEU A 93 13.39 -19.64 3.31
CA LEU A 93 14.53 -20.25 2.59
C LEU A 93 14.09 -21.06 1.39
N GLY A 94 14.71 -20.77 0.28
CA GLY A 94 14.68 -21.59 -0.92
C GLY A 94 14.04 -20.82 -2.06
N GLY A 95 14.92 -20.43 -2.99
CA GLY A 95 14.56 -19.72 -4.22
C GLY A 95 13.24 -20.21 -4.78
N THR A 96 12.25 -19.45 -4.51
CA THR A 96 11.01 -19.62 -5.23
C THR A 96 11.32 -19.27 -6.68
N ASP A 97 11.01 -20.17 -7.57
CA ASP A 97 10.85 -19.82 -8.98
C ASP A 97 9.84 -18.67 -9.00
N VAL A 98 10.36 -17.42 -9.00
CA VAL A 98 9.50 -16.25 -8.96
C VAL A 98 8.84 -16.18 -10.32
N GLU A 99 7.61 -16.61 -10.40
CA GLU A 99 6.79 -16.62 -11.61
C GLU A 99 6.53 -15.19 -12.12
N TYR A 100 6.76 -14.18 -11.26
CA TYR A 100 6.43 -12.79 -11.52
C TYR A 100 7.66 -11.87 -11.54
N SER A 101 7.93 -11.24 -12.68
CA SER A 101 9.08 -10.34 -12.86
C SER A 101 8.95 -9.00 -12.15
N ASN A 102 7.76 -8.66 -11.63
CA ASN A 102 7.45 -7.42 -10.93
C ASN A 102 7.47 -7.58 -9.39
N ILE A 103 8.07 -8.66 -8.86
CA ILE A 103 8.28 -8.84 -7.42
C ILE A 103 9.73 -8.54 -7.07
N HIS A 104 9.92 -7.71 -6.05
CA HIS A 104 11.20 -7.31 -5.49
C HIS A 104 11.25 -7.68 -4.02
N PHE A 105 12.24 -8.46 -3.61
CA PHE A 105 12.39 -8.88 -2.22
C PHE A 105 13.25 -7.88 -1.43
N VAL A 106 12.89 -7.69 -0.16
CA VAL A 106 13.71 -7.03 0.85
C VAL A 106 13.95 -8.02 1.98
N ASP A 107 15.17 -8.15 2.43
CA ASP A 107 15.61 -9.22 3.32
C ASP A 107 14.89 -9.26 4.68
N SER A 108 14.35 -8.15 5.13
CA SER A 108 13.65 -8.10 6.42
C SER A 108 12.73 -6.88 6.55
N PRO A 109 11.56 -7.01 7.19
CA PRO A 109 10.67 -5.88 7.50
C PRO A 109 11.26 -4.88 8.52
N ILE A 110 12.39 -5.23 9.17
CA ILE A 110 13.13 -4.33 10.06
C ILE A 110 13.95 -3.32 9.26
N MET A 111 14.29 -3.62 8.01
CA MET A 111 15.15 -2.77 7.17
C MET A 111 14.35 -1.64 6.50
N LEU A 112 13.73 -0.78 7.29
CA LEU A 112 12.84 0.29 6.82
C LEU A 112 13.50 1.22 5.78
N GLU A 113 14.78 1.57 5.99
CA GLU A 113 15.54 2.38 5.03
C GLU A 113 15.71 1.67 3.68
N SER A 114 15.95 0.36 3.70
CA SER A 114 16.05 -0.44 2.47
C SER A 114 14.73 -0.47 1.72
N VAL A 115 13.59 -0.54 2.42
CA VAL A 115 12.26 -0.44 1.81
C VAL A 115 12.09 0.90 1.11
N LEU A 116 12.42 2.02 1.79
CA LEU A 116 12.33 3.35 1.20
C LEU A 116 13.23 3.50 -0.04
N LEU A 117 14.49 3.09 0.06
CA LEU A 117 15.44 3.19 -1.04
C LEU A 117 15.03 2.31 -2.24
N ARG A 118 14.55 1.09 -1.98
CA ARG A 118 14.05 0.20 -3.03
C ARG A 118 12.82 0.79 -3.72
N THR A 119 11.90 1.34 -2.94
CA THR A 119 10.71 2.02 -3.49
C THR A 119 11.10 3.19 -4.40
N LEU A 120 12.04 4.04 -3.95
CA LEU A 120 12.55 5.15 -4.76
C LEU A 120 13.24 4.69 -6.04
N TYR A 121 14.01 3.61 -5.97
CA TYR A 121 14.67 3.03 -7.15
C TYR A 121 13.64 2.53 -8.16
N ILE A 122 12.65 1.76 -7.71
CA ILE A 122 11.61 1.20 -8.57
C ILE A 122 10.80 2.32 -9.24
N LEU A 123 10.38 3.34 -8.48
CA LEU A 123 9.61 4.46 -9.03
C LEU A 123 10.35 5.22 -10.14
N ARG A 124 11.68 5.25 -10.12
CA ARG A 124 12.48 5.84 -11.21
C ARG A 124 12.44 5.01 -12.49
N MET A 125 12.14 3.72 -12.38
CA MET A 125 12.10 2.78 -13.51
C MET A 125 10.67 2.59 -14.03
N THR A 126 9.65 3.09 -13.33
CA THR A 126 8.26 3.01 -13.80
C THR A 126 8.02 3.97 -14.95
N THR A 127 7.20 3.53 -15.91
CA THR A 127 6.82 4.32 -17.08
C THR A 127 5.49 5.06 -16.91
N SER A 128 4.80 4.84 -15.80
CA SER A 128 3.51 5.48 -15.50
C SER A 128 3.70 6.98 -15.26
N VAL A 129 2.84 7.80 -15.86
CA VAL A 129 2.85 9.26 -15.72
C VAL A 129 2.44 9.66 -14.29
N ARG A 130 1.51 8.93 -13.70
CA ARG A 130 1.02 9.12 -12.33
C ARG A 130 1.36 7.90 -11.49
N ASN A 131 2.01 8.13 -10.37
CA ASN A 131 2.49 7.04 -9.54
C ASN A 131 1.88 7.07 -8.13
N PHE A 132 1.71 5.87 -7.57
CA PHE A 132 1.37 5.68 -6.17
C PHE A 132 2.41 4.84 -5.43
N VAL A 133 2.43 4.97 -4.11
CA VAL A 133 3.04 4.01 -3.19
C VAL A 133 1.97 3.55 -2.21
N PHE A 134 1.75 2.25 -2.13
CA PHE A 134 0.74 1.62 -1.29
C PHE A 134 1.43 0.77 -0.22
N LEU A 135 1.22 1.07 1.05
CA LEU A 135 1.78 0.34 2.19
C LEU A 135 0.70 -0.51 2.87
N ASP A 136 0.83 -1.82 2.76
CA ASP A 136 -0.06 -2.82 3.36
C ASP A 136 0.72 -3.75 4.30
N SER A 137 0.66 -3.55 5.59
CA SER A 137 0.08 -2.49 6.39
C SER A 137 1.07 -2.03 7.47
N VAL A 138 0.82 -0.86 8.05
CA VAL A 138 1.64 -0.34 9.15
C VAL A 138 1.63 -1.28 10.37
N ASN A 139 0.51 -1.92 10.64
CA ASN A 139 0.38 -2.89 11.74
C ASN A 139 1.36 -4.05 11.62
N ALA A 140 1.56 -4.57 10.41
CA ALA A 140 2.52 -5.63 10.17
C ALA A 140 3.97 -5.15 10.42
N LEU A 141 4.30 -3.94 10.02
CA LEU A 141 5.62 -3.35 10.32
C LEU A 141 5.82 -3.10 11.82
N ALA A 142 4.76 -2.73 12.55
CA ALA A 142 4.82 -2.48 13.99
C ALA A 142 5.12 -3.73 14.82
N ILE A 143 4.92 -4.93 14.28
CA ILE A 143 5.30 -6.18 14.94
C ILE A 143 6.81 -6.31 15.09
N TYR A 144 7.56 -5.78 14.12
CA TYR A 144 9.00 -5.99 14.00
C TYR A 144 9.82 -4.76 14.35
N ASN A 145 9.20 -3.59 14.49
CA ASN A 145 9.89 -2.32 14.64
C ASN A 145 9.46 -1.60 15.92
N ASP A 146 10.41 -0.92 16.55
CA ASP A 146 10.11 -0.03 17.66
C ASP A 146 9.15 1.09 17.22
N GLU A 147 8.22 1.45 18.07
CA GLU A 147 7.16 2.43 17.81
C GLU A 147 7.73 3.79 17.36
N ARG A 148 8.78 4.25 18.02
CA ARG A 148 9.40 5.55 17.72
C ARG A 148 10.12 5.50 16.37
N MET A 149 10.88 4.44 16.11
CA MET A 149 11.56 4.25 14.83
C MET A 149 10.57 4.18 13.68
N LEU A 150 9.47 3.45 13.87
CA LEU A 150 8.42 3.34 12.85
C LEU A 150 7.72 4.69 12.60
N ALA A 151 7.44 5.46 13.65
CA ALA A 151 6.85 6.79 13.52
C ALA A 151 7.77 7.77 12.76
N GLU A 152 9.07 7.78 13.07
CA GLU A 152 10.09 8.59 12.37
C GLU A 152 10.24 8.16 10.90
N TYR A 153 10.20 6.85 10.64
CA TYR A 153 10.22 6.31 9.29
C TYR A 153 9.00 6.76 8.48
N LEU A 154 7.79 6.62 9.01
CA LEU A 154 6.56 7.02 8.31
C LEU A 154 6.52 8.51 8.00
N HIS A 155 6.98 9.35 8.92
CA HIS A 155 7.16 10.77 8.66
C HIS A 155 8.09 11.01 7.45
N THR A 156 9.26 10.37 7.45
CA THR A 156 10.22 10.47 6.35
C THR A 156 9.65 9.93 5.04
N PHE A 157 8.97 8.79 5.11
CA PHE A 157 8.35 8.11 3.98
C PHE A 157 7.30 9.01 3.31
N ILE A 158 6.33 9.51 4.07
CA ILE A 158 5.25 10.38 3.57
C ILE A 158 5.85 11.65 2.91
N ASN A 159 6.76 12.33 3.60
CA ASN A 159 7.34 13.57 3.07
C ASN A 159 8.20 13.32 1.82
N THR A 160 8.90 12.20 1.76
CA THR A 160 9.71 11.81 0.61
C THR A 160 8.87 11.67 -0.66
N PHE A 161 7.72 11.01 -0.57
CA PHE A 161 6.85 10.81 -1.73
C PHE A 161 6.01 12.04 -2.05
N ARG A 162 5.56 12.78 -1.05
CA ARG A 162 4.89 14.08 -1.25
C ARG A 162 5.74 15.05 -2.07
N GLN A 163 7.04 15.17 -1.76
CA GLN A 163 7.96 16.04 -2.50
C GLN A 163 8.21 15.59 -3.95
N ARG A 164 7.85 14.37 -4.29
CA ARG A 164 8.00 13.77 -5.62
C ARG A 164 6.70 13.65 -6.40
N GLU A 165 5.63 14.23 -5.87
CA GLU A 165 4.31 14.14 -6.47
C GLU A 165 3.87 12.68 -6.69
N VAL A 166 4.12 11.82 -5.69
CA VAL A 166 3.71 10.42 -5.66
C VAL A 166 2.65 10.26 -4.59
N LEU A 167 1.47 9.79 -4.99
CA LEU A 167 0.39 9.49 -4.06
C LEU A 167 0.83 8.41 -3.07
N THR A 168 0.67 8.67 -1.78
CA THR A 168 0.96 7.69 -0.74
C THR A 168 -0.34 7.18 -0.13
N VAL A 169 -0.53 5.86 -0.10
CA VAL A 169 -1.68 5.21 0.55
C VAL A 169 -1.16 4.30 1.66
N ILE A 170 -1.68 4.45 2.86
CA ILE A 170 -1.21 3.71 4.04
C ILE A 170 -2.41 3.04 4.71
N LEU A 171 -2.39 1.70 4.71
CA LEU A 171 -3.38 0.90 5.44
C LEU A 171 -3.00 0.75 6.91
N ASN A 172 -3.98 0.91 7.80
CA ASN A 172 -3.81 0.59 9.21
C ASN A 172 -5.10 0.15 9.90
N VAL A 173 -4.94 -0.68 10.94
CA VAL A 173 -6.00 -1.05 11.89
C VAL A 173 -5.77 -0.24 13.17
N PRO A 174 -6.60 0.78 13.49
CA PRO A 174 -6.33 1.71 14.59
C PRO A 174 -6.08 1.01 15.93
N ASP A 175 -6.91 0.02 16.27
CA ASP A 175 -6.83 -0.72 17.54
C ASP A 175 -5.57 -1.60 17.67
N GLN A 176 -4.84 -1.82 16.56
CA GLN A 176 -3.60 -2.59 16.48
C GLN A 176 -2.38 -1.73 16.15
N THR A 177 -2.58 -0.43 15.91
CA THR A 177 -1.50 0.50 15.60
C THR A 177 -1.01 1.16 16.89
N PRO A 178 0.31 1.16 17.17
CA PRO A 178 0.85 1.85 18.33
C PRO A 178 0.42 3.33 18.38
N PRO A 179 0.13 3.88 19.57
CA PRO A 179 -0.44 5.23 19.69
C PRO A 179 0.40 6.34 19.04
N LEU A 180 1.71 6.29 19.19
CA LEU A 180 2.60 7.27 18.59
C LEU A 180 2.59 7.19 17.06
N VAL A 181 2.56 5.97 16.51
CA VAL A 181 2.46 5.74 15.06
C VAL A 181 1.14 6.27 14.51
N LEU A 182 0.04 5.98 15.21
CA LEU A 182 -1.28 6.48 14.82
C LEU A 182 -1.34 8.00 14.84
N ALA A 183 -0.82 8.64 15.90
CA ALA A 183 -0.74 10.09 16.01
C ALA A 183 0.10 10.73 14.89
N ASN A 184 1.18 10.07 14.47
CA ASN A 184 1.98 10.53 13.32
C ASN A 184 1.22 10.42 12.00
N LEU A 185 0.50 9.31 11.77
CA LEU A 185 -0.34 9.18 10.58
C LEU A 185 -1.42 10.27 10.53
N ASP A 186 -2.08 10.54 11.66
CA ASP A 186 -3.09 11.59 11.77
C ASP A 186 -2.53 13.00 11.52
N LEU A 187 -1.27 13.21 11.84
CA LEU A 187 -0.59 14.50 11.65
C LEU A 187 -0.09 14.70 10.21
N TYR A 188 0.40 13.64 9.57
CA TYR A 188 1.12 13.76 8.29
C TYR A 188 0.30 13.33 7.08
N CYS A 189 -0.73 12.50 7.23
CA CYS A 189 -1.65 12.21 6.14
C CYS A 189 -2.57 13.40 5.88
N THR A 190 -2.79 13.71 4.61
CA THR A 190 -3.67 14.81 4.18
C THR A 190 -5.13 14.41 4.22
N ASP A 191 -5.39 13.13 3.98
CA ASP A 191 -6.73 12.59 3.85
C ASP A 191 -6.87 11.31 4.68
N LEU A 192 -8.08 11.11 5.19
CA LEU A 192 -8.45 9.94 5.98
C LEU A 192 -9.67 9.25 5.39
N ILE A 193 -9.55 7.97 5.09
CA ILE A 193 -10.67 7.08 4.79
C ILE A 193 -10.87 6.20 6.03
N ASP A 194 -11.96 6.43 6.77
CA ASP A 194 -12.28 5.65 7.96
C ASP A 194 -13.53 4.81 7.71
N ARG A 195 -13.36 3.47 7.67
CA ARG A 195 -14.46 2.48 7.50
C ARG A 195 -15.41 2.82 6.35
N GLY A 196 -14.87 3.35 5.25
CA GLY A 196 -15.66 3.80 4.09
C GLY A 196 -16.30 5.19 4.23
N GLN A 197 -15.90 5.99 5.23
CA GLN A 197 -16.25 7.41 5.33
C GLN A 197 -14.98 8.26 5.18
N VAL A 198 -14.96 9.20 4.23
CA VAL A 198 -13.87 10.20 4.15
C VAL A 198 -14.15 11.30 5.15
N LEU A 199 -13.16 11.56 5.98
CA LEU A 199 -13.07 12.76 6.78
C LEU A 199 -12.01 13.66 6.13
N ILE A 200 -12.46 14.72 5.46
CA ILE A 200 -11.57 15.77 4.95
C ILE A 200 -11.19 16.64 6.14
N ASN A 201 -9.89 16.75 6.41
CA ASN A 201 -9.36 17.69 7.43
C ASN A 201 -9.18 19.09 6.84
#